data_c807c2c60fed3a8a0673767b5fa0d0d1
#
_entry.id   c807c2c60fed3a8a0673767b5fa0d0d1
#
_cell.length_a   1.000
_cell.length_b   1.000
_cell.length_c   1.000
_cell.angle_alpha   90.00
_cell.angle_beta   90.00
_cell.angle_gamma   90.00
#
_symmetry.space_group_name_H-M   'P 1'
#
loop_
_entity.id
_entity.type
_entity.pdbx_description
1 polymer ?
#
loop_
_entity_poly.entity_id
_entity_poly.type
_entity_poly.pdbx_seq_one_letter_code
_entity_poly.pdbx_strand_id
1 'polypeptide(L)'
;MNSIHLPAVVHSPAVAARGGPDTIAAMRVYLGADHAGFELKNHVKAHLEQAGHEVVDCGALEYDALDDYPAFCIDAARRTVADPGSLGLVFGGSGNGEQIAANKVPGARCALAWSVETARLAREHNNAQLIGIGGRMHSTEEALAIVDAFVATAWSGEERHQRRIDILAEYEKTGVAPATA
;
A
#
# COMPACT_ATOMS: atom_id res chain seq x y z
N MET A 1 34.60 -49.78 16.76
CA MET A 1 33.41 -49.43 15.97
C MET A 1 32.47 -48.66 16.88
N ASN A 2 32.55 -47.31 16.86
CA ASN A 2 31.72 -46.45 17.70
C ASN A 2 30.65 -45.86 16.82
N SER A 3 29.40 -46.28 17.03
CA SER A 3 28.22 -45.68 16.37
C SER A 3 27.85 -44.40 17.08
N ILE A 4 27.88 -43.27 16.33
CA ILE A 4 27.45 -41.96 16.76
C ILE A 4 25.93 -41.91 16.56
N HIS A 5 25.18 -41.77 17.65
CA HIS A 5 23.73 -41.56 17.66
C HIS A 5 23.46 -40.07 17.50
N LEU A 6 22.83 -39.66 16.39
CA LEU A 6 22.33 -38.29 16.17
C LEU A 6 20.96 -38.15 16.84
N PRO A 7 20.67 -37.04 17.55
CA PRO A 7 19.35 -36.81 18.13
C PRO A 7 18.33 -36.40 17.06
N ALA A 8 17.11 -36.91 17.24
CA ALA A 8 15.97 -36.64 16.37
C ALA A 8 15.55 -35.16 16.41
N VAL A 9 15.35 -34.60 15.23
CA VAL A 9 14.79 -33.24 15.03
C VAL A 9 13.31 -33.27 15.44
N VAL A 10 12.98 -32.57 16.53
CA VAL A 10 11.60 -32.38 16.98
C VAL A 10 10.96 -31.34 16.08
N HIS A 11 10.03 -31.73 15.22
CA HIS A 11 9.18 -30.81 14.44
C HIS A 11 8.14 -30.22 15.40
N SER A 12 8.25 -28.90 15.64
CA SER A 12 7.15 -28.14 16.25
C SER A 12 5.95 -28.13 15.31
N PRO A 13 4.73 -28.39 15.80
CA PRO A 13 3.54 -28.28 14.96
C PRO A 13 3.30 -26.80 14.62
N ALA A 14 3.12 -26.53 13.32
CA ALA A 14 2.66 -25.24 12.82
C ALA A 14 1.31 -24.90 13.49
N VAL A 15 1.26 -23.75 14.15
CA VAL A 15 0.01 -23.19 14.67
C VAL A 15 -0.85 -22.83 13.47
N ALA A 16 -1.87 -23.64 13.20
CA ALA A 16 -2.87 -23.33 12.18
C ALA A 16 -3.67 -22.11 12.64
N ALA A 17 -3.53 -21.01 11.93
CA ALA A 17 -4.35 -19.82 12.11
C ALA A 17 -5.82 -20.19 11.84
N ARG A 18 -6.67 -20.06 12.86
CA ARG A 18 -8.12 -20.20 12.73
C ARG A 18 -8.68 -18.88 12.17
N GLY A 19 -8.67 -18.72 10.84
CA GLY A 19 -9.39 -17.66 10.15
C GLY A 19 -10.86 -18.05 10.00
N GLY A 20 -11.76 -17.24 10.51
CA GLY A 20 -13.16 -17.28 10.13
C GLY A 20 -13.33 -16.78 8.67
N PRO A 21 -14.51 -16.95 8.04
CA PRO A 21 -14.73 -16.70 6.60
C PRO A 21 -14.56 -15.22 6.15
N ASP A 22 -14.28 -14.26 7.04
CA ASP A 22 -14.15 -12.83 6.73
C ASP A 22 -12.80 -12.22 7.18
N THR A 23 -11.79 -13.02 7.48
CA THR A 23 -10.49 -12.46 7.93
C THR A 23 -9.62 -12.17 6.69
N ILE A 24 -9.42 -10.89 6.36
CA ILE A 24 -8.45 -10.46 5.35
C ILE A 24 -7.07 -10.97 5.78
N ALA A 25 -6.35 -11.60 4.86
CA ALA A 25 -4.99 -12.10 5.16
C ALA A 25 -4.10 -10.93 5.62
N ALA A 26 -3.34 -11.15 6.69
CA ALA A 26 -2.38 -10.17 7.18
C ALA A 26 -1.38 -9.83 6.06
N MET A 27 -1.16 -8.54 5.83
CA MET A 27 -0.21 -8.03 4.84
C MET A 27 0.63 -6.91 5.44
N ARG A 28 1.74 -6.58 4.79
CA ARG A 28 2.53 -5.40 5.15
C ARG A 28 2.02 -4.16 4.46
N VAL A 29 1.90 -3.05 5.21
CA VAL A 29 1.42 -1.76 4.70
C VAL A 29 2.41 -0.66 5.07
N TYR A 30 2.91 0.06 4.07
CA TYR A 30 3.84 1.18 4.22
C TYR A 30 3.06 2.50 4.25
N LEU A 31 3.33 3.34 5.25
CA LEU A 31 2.65 4.63 5.41
C LEU A 31 3.64 5.79 5.28
N GLY A 32 3.26 6.84 4.55
CA GLY A 32 4.03 8.08 4.47
C GLY A 32 3.13 9.30 4.52
N ALA A 33 3.50 10.35 5.27
CA ALA A 33 2.75 11.60 5.35
C ALA A 33 3.66 12.77 5.73
N ASP A 34 3.27 13.98 5.33
CA ASP A 34 3.73 15.22 5.92
C ASP A 34 2.83 15.65 7.10
N HIS A 35 3.07 16.85 7.62
CA HIS A 35 2.29 17.45 8.71
C HIS A 35 0.78 17.48 8.42
N ALA A 36 0.36 17.68 7.16
CA ALA A 36 -1.06 17.79 6.81
C ALA A 36 -1.79 16.44 6.83
N GLY A 37 -1.05 15.33 6.67
CA GLY A 37 -1.55 13.96 6.77
C GLY A 37 -1.18 13.24 8.06
N PHE A 38 -0.40 13.87 8.94
CA PHE A 38 0.22 13.24 10.11
C PHE A 38 -0.79 12.58 11.05
N GLU A 39 -1.83 13.31 11.45
CA GLU A 39 -2.86 12.77 12.35
C GLU A 39 -3.63 11.63 11.72
N LEU A 40 -4.05 11.79 10.45
CA LEU A 40 -4.75 10.74 9.73
C LEU A 40 -3.89 9.48 9.56
N LYS A 41 -2.62 9.64 9.21
CA LYS A 41 -1.66 8.51 9.13
C LYS A 41 -1.62 7.73 10.45
N ASN A 42 -1.53 8.41 11.57
CA ASN A 42 -1.47 7.76 12.88
C ASN A 42 -2.78 7.03 13.24
N HIS A 43 -3.95 7.57 12.89
CA HIS A 43 -5.22 6.88 13.06
C HIS A 43 -5.30 5.62 12.19
N VAL A 44 -4.91 5.73 10.91
CA VAL A 44 -4.87 4.59 9.98
C VAL A 44 -3.88 3.52 10.43
N LYS A 45 -2.71 3.91 10.93
CA LYS A 45 -1.71 2.99 11.50
C LYS A 45 -2.34 2.15 12.60
N ALA A 46 -2.92 2.79 13.61
CA ALA A 46 -3.54 2.10 14.74
C ALA A 46 -4.68 1.17 14.27
N HIS A 47 -5.51 1.61 13.32
CA HIS A 47 -6.60 0.84 12.75
C HIS A 47 -6.11 -0.43 12.05
N LEU A 48 -5.10 -0.32 11.18
CA LEU A 48 -4.53 -1.46 10.46
C LEU A 48 -3.80 -2.45 11.38
N GLU A 49 -3.07 -1.96 12.39
CA GLU A 49 -2.43 -2.81 13.40
C GLU A 49 -3.48 -3.60 14.21
N GLN A 50 -4.61 -2.97 14.58
CA GLN A 50 -5.73 -3.65 15.24
C GLN A 50 -6.41 -4.70 14.35
N ALA A 51 -6.43 -4.47 13.03
CA ALA A 51 -6.91 -5.43 12.04
C ALA A 51 -5.93 -6.58 11.78
N GLY A 52 -4.72 -6.54 12.36
CA GLY A 52 -3.72 -7.60 12.27
C GLY A 52 -2.73 -7.45 11.12
N HIS A 53 -2.66 -6.27 10.49
CA HIS A 53 -1.67 -5.96 9.46
C HIS A 53 -0.32 -5.56 10.08
N GLU A 54 0.78 -5.83 9.37
CA GLU A 54 2.11 -5.32 9.71
C GLU A 54 2.26 -3.91 9.11
N VAL A 55 2.35 -2.88 9.95
CA VAL A 55 2.46 -1.50 9.50
C VAL A 55 3.89 -0.99 9.64
N VAL A 56 4.43 -0.44 8.55
CA VAL A 56 5.73 0.22 8.51
C VAL A 56 5.54 1.71 8.28
N ASP A 57 5.84 2.50 9.30
CA ASP A 57 5.76 3.96 9.25
C ASP A 57 7.04 4.54 8.62
N CYS A 58 6.92 5.12 7.42
CA CYS A 58 7.99 5.75 6.66
C CYS A 58 8.15 7.25 6.98
N GLY A 59 7.38 7.79 7.92
CA GLY A 59 7.45 9.20 8.34
C GLY A 59 6.22 10.01 7.91
N ALA A 60 6.09 11.27 8.35
CA ALA A 60 6.89 11.83 9.44
C ALA A 60 6.62 11.08 10.75
N LEU A 61 7.65 10.86 11.55
CA LEU A 61 7.50 10.19 12.86
C LEU A 61 7.14 11.18 13.96
N GLU A 62 7.49 12.45 13.78
CA GLU A 62 7.13 13.57 14.65
C GLU A 62 6.46 14.65 13.82
N TYR A 63 5.59 15.45 14.45
CA TYR A 63 4.91 16.54 13.76
C TYR A 63 5.87 17.72 13.56
N ASP A 64 6.07 18.13 12.30
CA ASP A 64 6.75 19.36 11.93
C ASP A 64 5.89 20.13 10.91
N ALA A 65 5.36 21.29 11.30
CA ALA A 65 4.48 22.10 10.45
C ALA A 65 5.14 22.59 9.14
N LEU A 66 6.45 22.45 8.99
CA LEU A 66 7.23 22.92 7.85
C LEU A 66 7.82 21.78 7.03
N ASP A 67 7.50 20.52 7.34
CA ASP A 67 8.00 19.36 6.59
C ASP A 67 7.37 19.24 5.19
N ASP A 68 8.06 18.56 4.30
CA ASP A 68 7.70 18.37 2.90
C ASP A 68 7.33 16.92 2.61
N TYR A 69 6.12 16.66 2.08
CA TYR A 69 5.57 15.35 1.77
C TYR A 69 6.43 14.47 0.82
N PRO A 70 7.20 14.99 -0.17
CA PRO A 70 7.81 14.13 -1.19
C PRO A 70 8.74 13.06 -0.62
N ALA A 71 9.54 13.39 0.41
CA ALA A 71 10.50 12.47 0.99
C ALA A 71 9.80 11.23 1.57
N PHE A 72 8.75 11.42 2.35
CA PHE A 72 7.99 10.35 3.00
C PHE A 72 7.19 9.51 1.99
N CYS A 73 6.56 10.17 1.01
CA CYS A 73 5.76 9.50 -0.01
C CYS A 73 6.63 8.66 -0.97
N ILE A 74 7.81 9.16 -1.34
CA ILE A 74 8.76 8.43 -2.17
C ILE A 74 9.33 7.22 -1.39
N ASP A 75 9.67 7.36 -0.11
CA ASP A 75 10.17 6.22 0.68
C ASP A 75 9.11 5.14 0.84
N ALA A 76 7.85 5.50 1.17
CA ALA A 76 6.74 4.56 1.23
C ALA A 76 6.54 3.83 -0.11
N ALA A 77 6.56 4.57 -1.23
CA ALA A 77 6.40 3.99 -2.56
C ALA A 77 7.55 3.05 -2.94
N ARG A 78 8.81 3.43 -2.67
CA ARG A 78 9.98 2.59 -2.94
C ARG A 78 9.92 1.27 -2.17
N ARG A 79 9.54 1.32 -0.89
CA ARG A 79 9.41 0.11 -0.06
C ARG A 79 8.26 -0.77 -0.53
N THR A 80 7.11 -0.18 -0.87
CA THR A 80 5.97 -0.92 -1.41
C THR A 80 6.33 -1.65 -2.72
N VAL A 81 7.00 -0.97 -3.66
CA VAL A 81 7.41 -1.59 -4.93
C VAL A 81 8.45 -2.68 -4.73
N ALA A 82 9.35 -2.53 -3.76
CA ALA A 82 10.39 -3.50 -3.44
C ALA A 82 9.88 -4.73 -2.66
N ASP A 83 8.65 -4.70 -2.16
CA ASP A 83 8.04 -5.77 -1.34
C ASP A 83 6.74 -6.28 -2.01
N PRO A 84 6.84 -7.21 -2.98
CA PRO A 84 5.68 -7.72 -3.70
C PRO A 84 4.61 -8.30 -2.77
N GLY A 85 3.36 -7.86 -2.94
CA GLY A 85 2.23 -8.25 -2.10
C GLY A 85 1.95 -7.29 -0.95
N SER A 86 2.83 -6.33 -0.68
CA SER A 86 2.55 -5.22 0.23
C SER A 86 1.70 -4.13 -0.42
N LEU A 87 1.15 -3.23 0.39
CA LEU A 87 0.44 -2.03 -0.04
C LEU A 87 1.08 -0.78 0.58
N GLY A 88 0.78 0.38 0.00
CA GLY A 88 1.24 1.68 0.49
C GLY A 88 0.12 2.70 0.59
N LEU A 89 0.18 3.56 1.59
CA LEU A 89 -0.75 4.64 1.79
C LEU A 89 0.03 5.93 2.01
N VAL A 90 -0.27 6.97 1.25
CA VAL A 90 0.37 8.28 1.38
C VAL A 90 -0.68 9.35 1.69
N PHE A 91 -0.38 10.18 2.69
CA PHE A 91 -1.33 11.13 3.25
C PHE A 91 -0.76 12.54 3.25
N GLY A 92 -1.59 13.51 2.98
CA GLY A 92 -1.28 14.93 3.07
C GLY A 92 -2.56 15.76 3.12
N GLY A 93 -2.51 17.02 2.69
CA GLY A 93 -3.67 17.89 2.73
C GLY A 93 -4.79 17.45 1.80
N SER A 94 -4.49 17.20 0.53
CA SER A 94 -5.45 16.82 -0.51
C SER A 94 -5.22 15.42 -1.10
N GLY A 95 -4.07 14.83 -0.86
CA GLY A 95 -3.65 13.58 -1.49
C GLY A 95 -3.03 13.75 -2.90
N ASN A 96 -3.17 14.93 -3.51
CA ASN A 96 -2.71 15.17 -4.89
C ASN A 96 -1.18 15.13 -5.00
N GLY A 97 -0.49 15.92 -4.19
CA GLY A 97 0.98 15.99 -4.20
C GLY A 97 1.60 14.66 -3.81
N GLU A 98 1.03 14.02 -2.82
CA GLU A 98 1.46 12.73 -2.27
C GLU A 98 1.37 11.63 -3.33
N GLN A 99 0.23 11.56 -4.04
CA GLN A 99 0.03 10.63 -5.15
C GLN A 99 0.99 10.91 -6.31
N ILE A 100 1.22 12.18 -6.65
CA ILE A 100 2.19 12.57 -7.70
C ILE A 100 3.60 12.13 -7.30
N ALA A 101 4.02 12.38 -6.04
CA ALA A 101 5.34 12.00 -5.55
C ALA A 101 5.55 10.48 -5.57
N ALA A 102 4.57 9.71 -5.09
CA ALA A 102 4.63 8.24 -5.11
C ALA A 102 4.79 7.69 -6.53
N ASN A 103 4.09 8.26 -7.52
CA ASN A 103 4.18 7.86 -8.92
C ASN A 103 5.49 8.28 -9.62
N LYS A 104 6.40 9.00 -8.95
CA LYS A 104 7.77 9.22 -9.46
C LYS A 104 8.69 8.02 -9.23
N VAL A 105 8.27 7.06 -8.43
CA VAL A 105 9.00 5.83 -8.21
C VAL A 105 8.68 4.85 -9.35
N PRO A 106 9.68 4.38 -10.12
CA PRO A 106 9.46 3.42 -11.18
C PRO A 106 8.73 2.17 -10.69
N GLY A 107 7.71 1.75 -11.42
CA GLY A 107 6.86 0.62 -11.06
C GLY A 107 5.75 0.92 -10.05
N ALA A 108 5.72 2.10 -9.43
CA ALA A 108 4.64 2.49 -8.54
C ALA A 108 3.38 2.88 -9.32
N ARG A 109 2.23 2.38 -8.88
CA ARG A 109 0.92 2.83 -9.32
C ARG A 109 0.14 3.29 -8.08
N CYS A 110 0.16 4.60 -7.86
CA CYS A 110 -0.53 5.27 -6.77
C CYS A 110 -1.77 5.99 -7.33
N ALA A 111 -2.94 5.61 -6.87
CA ALA A 111 -4.19 6.28 -7.24
C ALA A 111 -4.57 7.32 -6.18
N LEU A 112 -5.25 8.40 -6.60
CA LEU A 112 -5.92 9.30 -5.66
C LEU A 112 -7.26 8.70 -5.25
N ALA A 113 -7.43 8.37 -3.97
CA ALA A 113 -8.65 7.77 -3.46
C ALA A 113 -9.57 8.82 -2.83
N TRP A 114 -10.68 9.12 -3.51
CA TRP A 114 -11.69 10.08 -3.07
C TRP A 114 -12.92 9.44 -2.42
N SER A 115 -13.06 8.14 -2.55
CA SER A 115 -14.20 7.40 -2.04
C SER A 115 -13.85 5.92 -1.93
N VAL A 116 -14.67 5.17 -1.21
CA VAL A 116 -14.63 3.70 -1.16
C VAL A 116 -14.61 3.11 -2.56
N GLU A 117 -15.44 3.62 -3.48
CA GLU A 117 -15.52 3.11 -4.85
C GLU A 117 -14.22 3.35 -5.63
N THR A 118 -13.62 4.55 -5.56
CA THR A 118 -12.36 4.82 -6.25
C THR A 118 -11.19 4.03 -5.69
N ALA A 119 -11.17 3.76 -4.39
CA ALA A 119 -10.17 2.90 -3.75
C ALA A 119 -10.29 1.44 -4.23
N ARG A 120 -11.53 0.92 -4.32
CA ARG A 120 -11.81 -0.41 -4.85
C ARG A 120 -11.37 -0.54 -6.31
N LEU A 121 -11.77 0.41 -7.17
CA LEU A 121 -11.41 0.42 -8.59
C LEU A 121 -9.91 0.57 -8.82
N ALA A 122 -9.18 1.27 -7.95
CA ALA A 122 -7.72 1.35 -8.01
C ALA A 122 -7.07 -0.04 -7.92
N ARG A 123 -7.60 -0.91 -7.05
CA ARG A 123 -7.15 -2.30 -6.96
C ARG A 123 -7.64 -3.13 -8.13
N GLU A 124 -8.95 -3.15 -8.37
CA GLU A 124 -9.57 -4.03 -9.38
C GLU A 124 -9.09 -3.77 -10.80
N HIS A 125 -8.93 -2.49 -11.18
CA HIS A 125 -8.64 -2.13 -12.57
C HIS A 125 -7.18 -1.79 -12.84
N ASN A 126 -6.45 -1.28 -11.84
CA ASN A 126 -5.11 -0.77 -12.03
C ASN A 126 -4.05 -1.56 -11.26
N ASN A 127 -4.47 -2.57 -10.48
CA ASN A 127 -3.58 -3.25 -9.54
C ASN A 127 -2.68 -2.24 -8.81
N ALA A 128 -3.27 -1.11 -8.37
CA ALA A 128 -2.56 -0.06 -7.69
C ALA A 128 -1.99 -0.59 -6.38
N GLN A 129 -0.68 -0.44 -6.19
CA GLN A 129 -0.04 -0.84 -4.94
C GLN A 129 -0.21 0.24 -3.87
N LEU A 130 -0.46 1.50 -4.29
CA LEU A 130 -0.61 2.63 -3.38
C LEU A 130 -1.88 3.42 -3.65
N ILE A 131 -2.34 4.12 -2.60
CA ILE A 131 -3.31 5.22 -2.74
C ILE A 131 -2.85 6.45 -1.97
N GLY A 132 -3.20 7.64 -2.49
CA GLY A 132 -3.09 8.92 -1.82
C GLY A 132 -4.45 9.35 -1.25
N ILE A 133 -4.46 9.83 -0.01
CA ILE A 133 -5.66 10.27 0.70
C ILE A 133 -5.44 11.67 1.27
N GLY A 134 -6.43 12.56 1.09
CA GLY A 134 -6.41 13.91 1.64
C GLY A 134 -6.94 13.96 3.08
N GLY A 135 -6.09 14.23 4.05
CA GLY A 135 -6.48 14.35 5.46
C GLY A 135 -7.36 15.56 5.77
N ARG A 136 -7.40 16.56 4.87
CA ARG A 136 -8.30 17.73 4.97
C ARG A 136 -9.56 17.59 4.13
N MET A 137 -9.70 16.49 3.39
CA MET A 137 -10.80 16.26 2.43
C MET A 137 -11.82 15.26 2.95
N HIS A 138 -11.46 14.48 3.96
CA HIS A 138 -12.28 13.41 4.52
C HIS A 138 -12.29 13.51 6.04
N SER A 139 -13.40 13.09 6.66
CA SER A 139 -13.40 12.74 8.08
C SER A 139 -12.51 11.49 8.29
N THR A 140 -12.07 11.28 9.54
CA THR A 140 -11.31 10.06 9.87
C THR A 140 -12.08 8.78 9.53
N GLU A 141 -13.40 8.76 9.80
CA GLU A 141 -14.27 7.62 9.52
C GLU A 141 -14.34 7.31 8.01
N GLU A 142 -14.53 8.34 7.16
CA GLU A 142 -14.54 8.18 5.71
C GLU A 142 -13.18 7.69 5.19
N ALA A 143 -12.08 8.23 5.70
CA ALA A 143 -10.74 7.80 5.33
C ALA A 143 -10.45 6.35 5.72
N LEU A 144 -10.88 5.90 6.91
CA LEU A 144 -10.76 4.50 7.33
C LEU A 144 -11.56 3.57 6.41
N ALA A 145 -12.78 3.96 6.03
CA ALA A 145 -13.59 3.17 5.09
C ALA A 145 -12.93 3.06 3.70
N ILE A 146 -12.28 4.12 3.22
CA ILE A 146 -11.49 4.14 1.98
C ILE A 146 -10.30 3.17 2.08
N VAL A 147 -9.57 3.19 3.20
CA VAL A 147 -8.43 2.31 3.47
C VAL A 147 -8.88 0.85 3.53
N ASP A 148 -9.95 0.54 4.25
CA ASP A 148 -10.48 -0.82 4.36
C ASP A 148 -10.87 -1.37 2.99
N ALA A 149 -11.55 -0.57 2.17
CA ALA A 149 -11.92 -0.96 0.81
C ALA A 149 -10.69 -1.24 -0.06
N PHE A 150 -9.65 -0.41 0.04
CA PHE A 150 -8.41 -0.61 -0.70
C PHE A 150 -7.68 -1.90 -0.29
N VAL A 151 -7.53 -2.10 1.02
CA VAL A 151 -6.81 -3.27 1.58
C VAL A 151 -7.55 -4.58 1.31
N ALA A 152 -8.89 -4.55 1.37
CA ALA A 152 -9.73 -5.73 1.16
C ALA A 152 -9.91 -6.14 -0.31
N THR A 153 -9.64 -5.24 -1.25
CA THR A 153 -9.94 -5.48 -2.67
C THR A 153 -8.79 -6.18 -3.37
N ALA A 154 -9.07 -7.33 -3.98
CA ALA A 154 -8.11 -8.06 -4.80
C ALA A 154 -7.99 -7.45 -6.21
N TRP A 155 -6.87 -7.70 -6.87
CA TRP A 155 -6.71 -7.46 -8.30
C TRP A 155 -7.65 -8.35 -9.10
N SER A 156 -8.33 -7.79 -10.12
CA SER A 156 -9.29 -8.55 -10.95
C SER A 156 -8.63 -9.60 -11.86
N GLY A 157 -7.37 -9.38 -12.24
CA GLY A 157 -6.67 -10.24 -13.20
C GLY A 157 -7.21 -10.19 -14.63
N GLU A 158 -8.14 -9.28 -14.95
CA GLU A 158 -8.70 -9.18 -16.28
C GLU A 158 -7.65 -8.76 -17.33
N GLU A 159 -7.61 -9.48 -18.46
CA GLU A 159 -6.66 -9.25 -19.55
C GLU A 159 -6.67 -7.79 -20.07
N ARG A 160 -7.86 -7.19 -20.19
CA ARG A 160 -7.99 -5.80 -20.64
C ARG A 160 -7.31 -4.80 -19.68
N HIS A 161 -7.30 -5.08 -18.37
CA HIS A 161 -6.64 -4.25 -17.37
C HIS A 161 -5.14 -4.50 -17.38
N GLN A 162 -4.72 -5.75 -17.43
CA GLN A 162 -3.30 -6.11 -17.52
C GLN A 162 -2.63 -5.47 -18.74
N ARG A 163 -3.24 -5.57 -19.91
CA ARG A 163 -2.72 -4.94 -21.13
C ARG A 163 -2.46 -3.44 -20.97
N ARG A 164 -3.33 -2.71 -20.27
CA ARG A 164 -3.13 -1.28 -20.02
C ARG A 164 -1.98 -1.00 -19.06
N ILE A 165 -1.85 -1.84 -18.04
CA ILE A 165 -0.73 -1.79 -17.10
C ILE A 165 0.60 -2.05 -17.83
N ASP A 166 0.63 -3.03 -18.72
CA ASP A 166 1.82 -3.37 -19.50
C ASP A 166 2.25 -2.24 -20.43
N ILE A 167 1.30 -1.53 -21.05
CA ILE A 167 1.57 -0.35 -21.88
C ILE A 167 2.22 0.76 -21.03
N LEU A 168 1.73 1.01 -19.83
CA LEU A 168 2.33 1.99 -18.92
C LEU A 168 3.74 1.59 -18.50
N ALA A 169 3.95 0.33 -18.16
CA ALA A 169 5.25 -0.21 -17.78
C ALA A 169 6.27 -0.13 -18.93
N GLU A 170 5.85 -0.41 -20.17
CA GLU A 170 6.72 -0.28 -21.35
C GLU A 170 7.09 1.19 -21.60
N TYR A 171 6.14 2.11 -21.48
CA TYR A 171 6.41 3.55 -21.60
C TYR A 171 7.40 4.01 -20.50
N GLU A 172 7.18 3.61 -19.27
CA GLU A 172 8.08 3.95 -18.15
C GLU A 172 9.52 3.47 -18.41
N LYS A 173 9.67 2.26 -18.97
CA LYS A 173 10.96 1.65 -19.27
C LYS A 173 11.68 2.30 -20.43
N THR A 174 10.97 2.67 -21.50
CA THR A 174 11.55 3.07 -22.78
C THR A 174 11.46 4.57 -23.08
N GLY A 175 10.49 5.28 -22.46
CA GLY A 175 10.15 6.65 -22.80
C GLY A 175 9.45 6.80 -24.16
N VAL A 176 9.13 5.69 -24.83
CA VAL A 176 8.49 5.69 -26.15
C VAL A 176 6.98 5.69 -25.99
N ALA A 177 6.31 6.75 -26.44
CA ALA A 177 4.87 6.85 -26.38
C ALA A 177 4.19 5.72 -27.19
N PRO A 178 3.14 5.07 -26.63
CA PRO A 178 2.39 4.06 -27.36
C PRO A 178 1.70 4.67 -28.59
N ALA A 179 1.57 3.89 -29.65
CA ALA A 179 0.82 4.32 -30.82
C ALA A 179 -0.65 4.53 -30.47
N THR A 180 -1.22 5.63 -30.94
CA THR A 180 -2.67 5.85 -30.92
C THR A 180 -3.28 5.14 -32.12
N ALA A 181 -4.27 4.24 -31.86
CA ALA A 181 -5.02 3.58 -32.90
C ALA A 181 -5.92 4.54 -33.66
#